data_8227df78de077dadb49be66fde32bebb
#
_entry.id   8227df78de077dadb49be66fde32bebb
#
_cell.length_a   1.000
_cell.length_b   1.000
_cell.length_c   1.000
_cell.angle_alpha   90.00
_cell.angle_beta   90.00
_cell.angle_gamma   90.00
#
_symmetry.space_group_name_H-M   'P 1'
#
loop_
_entity.id
_entity.type
_entity.pdbx_description
1 polymer ?
#
loop_
_entity_poly.entity_id
_entity_poly.type
_entity_poly.pdbx_seq_one_letter_code
_entity_poly.pdbx_strand_id
1 'polypeptide(L)'
;AHIESGAGVTVAAIRQPIALANQFGVIEIKPDDPTRINAFLEKPENAVGLADSPEEVLASMGNYVFDADILMDAVIRDGEMPGSNHDMGGDIVPWFVKRGEAAVYDLNRNEVPGATSRDRYYWRDVGTIESFFDAHQDLISALPIFNLYNTRWPIFNQQLNSPPAKFVRDASGNLGTTIDSIVSPGSLLSGAHIERSVLGPWATIEGGTRVTDSIIFDRVRIGPNAEVRRAILDKEVVVEAGATIGVDADADRARGFTVTDSGITVVGKGVHVT
;
A
#
# COMPACT_ATOMS: atom_id res chain seq x y z
N ALA A 1 10.64 20.49 -8.93
CA ALA A 1 11.92 19.79 -8.64
C ALA A 1 12.47 19.09 -9.89
N HIS A 2 11.73 18.12 -10.52
CA HIS A 2 12.28 17.35 -11.66
C HIS A 2 12.64 18.27 -12.84
N ILE A 3 11.72 19.09 -13.32
CA ILE A 3 11.95 20.05 -14.43
C ILE A 3 13.10 21.00 -14.10
N GLU A 4 13.18 21.50 -12.88
CA GLU A 4 14.23 22.41 -12.42
C GLU A 4 15.60 21.74 -12.34
N SER A 5 15.63 20.44 -12.06
CA SER A 5 16.88 19.69 -12.01
C SER A 5 17.52 19.49 -13.39
N GLY A 6 16.73 19.47 -14.46
CA GLY A 6 17.17 19.09 -15.81
C GLY A 6 17.76 17.68 -15.89
N ALA A 7 17.39 16.80 -14.97
CA ALA A 7 17.84 15.42 -14.94
C ALA A 7 16.93 14.54 -15.80
N GLY A 8 17.45 13.43 -16.35
CA GLY A 8 16.66 12.45 -17.08
C GLY A 8 15.76 11.62 -16.14
N VAL A 9 16.17 11.44 -14.88
CA VAL A 9 15.36 10.84 -13.82
C VAL A 9 15.48 11.60 -12.51
N THR A 10 14.38 11.73 -11.78
CA THR A 10 14.38 12.11 -10.35
C THR A 10 13.77 10.99 -9.53
N VAL A 11 14.53 10.51 -8.55
CA VAL A 11 14.11 9.46 -7.61
C VAL A 11 13.58 10.12 -6.34
N ALA A 12 12.35 9.81 -5.94
CA ALA A 12 11.86 10.21 -4.62
C ALA A 12 12.49 9.34 -3.54
N ALA A 13 12.98 9.98 -2.49
CA ALA A 13 13.67 9.32 -1.39
C ALA A 13 13.18 9.80 -0.04
N ILE A 14 13.26 8.92 0.94
CA ILE A 14 12.95 9.20 2.33
C ILE A 14 14.13 8.79 3.21
N ARG A 15 14.31 9.49 4.33
CA ARG A 15 15.32 9.13 5.32
C ARG A 15 14.87 7.91 6.12
N GLN A 16 15.74 6.92 6.22
CA GLN A 16 15.51 5.69 6.97
C GLN A 16 16.73 5.37 7.83
N PRO A 17 16.55 4.71 8.99
CA PRO A 17 17.68 4.23 9.79
C PRO A 17 18.63 3.36 8.96
N ILE A 18 19.93 3.61 9.07
CA ILE A 18 20.99 2.87 8.34
C ILE A 18 20.90 1.36 8.59
N ALA A 19 20.44 0.93 9.76
CA ALA A 19 20.23 -0.48 10.09
C ALA A 19 19.20 -1.19 9.19
N LEU A 20 18.35 -0.44 8.48
CA LEU A 20 17.35 -0.96 7.54
C LEU A 20 17.79 -0.85 6.08
N ALA A 21 19.01 -0.41 5.80
CA ALA A 21 19.50 -0.16 4.44
C ALA A 21 19.39 -1.38 3.52
N ASN A 22 19.56 -2.59 4.06
CA ASN A 22 19.47 -3.85 3.31
C ASN A 22 18.03 -4.23 2.87
N GLN A 23 17.03 -3.40 3.21
CA GLN A 23 15.65 -3.62 2.78
C GLN A 23 15.27 -2.79 1.56
N PHE A 24 16.04 -1.74 1.24
CA PHE A 24 15.69 -0.74 0.24
C PHE A 24 16.81 -0.50 -0.78
N GLY A 25 16.48 0.09 -1.91
CA GLY A 25 17.45 0.78 -2.74
C GLY A 25 17.95 2.02 -2.01
N VAL A 26 19.26 2.09 -1.76
CA VAL A 26 19.90 3.20 -1.04
C VAL A 26 20.54 4.17 -2.03
N ILE A 27 20.30 5.46 -1.80
CA ILE A 27 20.80 6.54 -2.63
C ILE A 27 21.96 7.24 -1.92
N GLU A 28 23.13 7.21 -2.53
CA GLU A 28 24.24 8.08 -2.16
C GLU A 28 24.19 9.36 -2.99
N ILE A 29 24.30 10.51 -2.33
CA ILE A 29 24.27 11.83 -2.98
C ILE A 29 25.70 12.32 -3.26
N LYS A 30 25.85 13.21 -4.25
CA LYS A 30 27.13 13.86 -4.52
C LYS A 30 27.47 14.83 -3.39
N PRO A 31 28.73 14.85 -2.92
CA PRO A 31 29.15 15.75 -1.83
C PRO A 31 29.01 17.24 -2.16
N ASP A 32 29.20 17.60 -3.42
CA ASP A 32 29.15 18.98 -3.95
C ASP A 32 27.76 19.39 -4.44
N ASP A 33 26.85 18.42 -4.66
CA ASP A 33 25.47 18.67 -5.07
C ASP A 33 24.51 17.62 -4.45
N PRO A 34 23.87 17.92 -3.32
CA PRO A 34 22.99 16.99 -2.62
C PRO A 34 21.67 16.72 -3.35
N THR A 35 21.44 17.33 -4.50
CA THR A 35 20.29 17.03 -5.37
C THR A 35 20.63 15.99 -6.44
N ARG A 36 21.90 15.59 -6.57
CA ARG A 36 22.37 14.62 -7.57
C ARG A 36 22.76 13.31 -6.94
N ILE A 37 22.38 12.22 -7.62
CA ILE A 37 22.73 10.87 -7.20
C ILE A 37 24.16 10.56 -7.65
N ASN A 38 24.97 10.09 -6.70
CA ASN A 38 26.33 9.57 -6.92
C ASN A 38 26.29 8.06 -7.18
N ALA A 39 25.52 7.34 -6.35
CA ALA A 39 25.31 5.90 -6.50
C ALA A 39 23.89 5.50 -6.10
N PHE A 40 23.38 4.48 -6.76
CA PHE A 40 22.15 3.79 -6.38
C PHE A 40 22.48 2.33 -6.10
N LEU A 41 22.30 1.90 -4.87
CA LEU A 41 22.71 0.60 -4.35
C LEU A 41 21.45 -0.20 -3.95
N GLU A 42 21.17 -1.28 -4.66
CA GLU A 42 20.05 -2.14 -4.32
C GLU A 42 20.38 -3.02 -3.11
N LYS A 43 19.67 -2.82 -2.01
CA LYS A 43 19.73 -3.58 -0.75
C LYS A 43 21.17 -3.85 -0.25
N PRO A 44 21.98 -2.80 -0.05
CA PRO A 44 23.38 -2.97 0.31
C PRO A 44 23.55 -3.54 1.73
N GLU A 45 24.49 -4.45 1.90
CA GLU A 45 24.87 -4.95 3.24
C GLU A 45 25.60 -3.88 4.06
N ASN A 46 26.35 -3.01 3.38
CA ASN A 46 27.09 -1.93 3.98
C ASN A 46 26.73 -0.62 3.29
N ALA A 47 25.93 0.20 3.96
CA ALA A 47 25.56 1.53 3.50
C ALA A 47 26.39 2.61 4.20
N VAL A 48 26.57 3.74 3.52
CA VAL A 48 27.17 4.93 4.10
C VAL A 48 26.06 5.89 4.53
N GLY A 49 26.12 6.33 5.79
CA GLY A 49 25.14 7.29 6.31
C GLY A 49 25.28 8.68 5.69
N LEU A 50 24.24 9.48 5.80
CA LEU A 50 24.24 10.85 5.32
C LEU A 50 25.22 11.73 6.08
N ALA A 51 25.84 12.70 5.40
CA ALA A 51 26.81 13.60 6.02
C ALA A 51 26.21 14.45 7.17
N ASP A 52 24.92 14.78 7.06
CA ASP A 52 24.16 15.54 8.08
C ASP A 52 23.47 14.64 9.11
N SER A 53 23.37 13.34 8.85
CA SER A 53 22.79 12.33 9.74
C SER A 53 23.42 10.95 9.50
N PRO A 54 24.55 10.62 10.12
CA PRO A 54 25.28 9.36 9.87
C PRO A 54 24.51 8.07 10.21
N GLU A 55 23.48 8.16 11.05
CA GLU A 55 22.61 7.04 11.41
C GLU A 55 21.48 6.80 10.42
N GLU A 56 21.39 7.65 9.37
CA GLU A 56 20.34 7.56 8.36
C GLU A 56 20.91 7.42 6.95
N VAL A 57 20.10 6.82 6.07
CA VAL A 57 20.35 6.75 4.63
C VAL A 57 19.16 7.33 3.87
N LEU A 58 19.32 7.72 2.60
CA LEU A 58 18.22 8.00 1.70
C LEU A 58 17.76 6.69 1.05
N ALA A 59 16.61 6.19 1.47
CA ALA A 59 15.96 5.04 0.87
C ALA A 59 15.09 5.47 -0.31
N SER A 60 15.21 4.78 -1.44
CA SER A 60 14.30 4.97 -2.58
C SER A 60 12.86 4.62 -2.16
N MET A 61 11.93 5.50 -2.48
CA MET A 61 10.50 5.26 -2.25
C MET A 61 9.83 4.42 -3.36
N GLY A 62 10.60 4.02 -4.39
CA GLY A 62 10.03 3.36 -5.58
C GLY A 62 9.23 4.30 -6.48
N ASN A 63 9.29 5.59 -6.24
CA ASN A 63 8.60 6.62 -7.02
C ASN A 63 9.60 7.40 -7.86
N TYR A 64 9.36 7.44 -9.16
CA TYR A 64 10.28 8.05 -10.13
C TYR A 64 9.54 9.04 -11.03
N VAL A 65 10.24 10.11 -11.42
CA VAL A 65 9.81 11.03 -12.47
C VAL A 65 10.88 11.03 -13.55
N PHE A 66 10.51 10.73 -14.78
CA PHE A 66 11.43 10.64 -15.90
C PHE A 66 11.11 11.69 -16.96
N ASP A 67 12.14 12.09 -17.71
CA ASP A 67 11.97 12.60 -19.05
C ASP A 67 11.50 11.44 -19.96
N ALA A 68 10.36 11.63 -20.62
CA ALA A 68 9.69 10.54 -21.33
C ALA A 68 10.53 9.98 -22.50
N ASP A 69 11.18 10.85 -23.26
CA ASP A 69 11.96 10.42 -24.44
C ASP A 69 13.21 9.64 -23.98
N ILE A 70 13.88 10.13 -22.92
CA ILE A 70 15.07 9.46 -22.39
C ILE A 70 14.69 8.12 -21.71
N LEU A 71 13.53 8.05 -21.07
CA LEU A 71 13.04 6.78 -20.50
C LEU A 71 12.76 5.75 -21.58
N MET A 72 12.12 6.16 -22.69
CA MET A 72 11.86 5.25 -23.83
C MET A 72 13.15 4.67 -24.38
N ASP A 73 14.17 5.52 -24.59
CA ASP A 73 15.48 5.06 -25.08
C ASP A 73 16.15 4.10 -24.07
N ALA A 74 16.07 4.41 -22.77
CA ALA A 74 16.63 3.57 -21.72
C ALA A 74 15.98 2.18 -21.68
N VAL A 75 14.65 2.11 -21.76
CA VAL A 75 13.89 0.85 -21.70
C VAL A 75 14.11 0.01 -22.97
N ILE A 76 14.11 0.63 -24.15
CA ILE A 76 14.39 -0.09 -25.41
C ILE A 76 15.79 -0.70 -25.37
N ARG A 77 16.79 0.10 -24.96
CA ARG A 77 18.17 -0.36 -24.83
C ARG A 77 18.31 -1.48 -23.81
N ASP A 78 17.67 -1.36 -22.65
CA ASP A 78 17.71 -2.38 -21.61
C ASP A 78 17.05 -3.68 -22.06
N GLY A 79 15.95 -3.60 -22.80
CA GLY A 79 15.27 -4.76 -23.39
C GLY A 79 16.15 -5.59 -24.34
N GLU A 80 17.18 -4.97 -24.94
CA GLU A 80 18.16 -5.63 -25.82
C GLU A 80 19.42 -6.09 -25.08
N MET A 81 19.58 -5.74 -23.78
CA MET A 81 20.80 -6.06 -23.02
C MET A 81 20.79 -7.49 -22.49
N PRO A 82 21.73 -8.35 -22.94
CA PRO A 82 21.89 -9.67 -22.35
C PRO A 82 22.27 -9.55 -20.87
N GLY A 83 21.55 -10.27 -20.01
CA GLY A 83 21.83 -10.32 -18.57
C GLY A 83 21.22 -9.21 -17.73
N SER A 84 20.44 -8.31 -18.33
CA SER A 84 19.58 -7.40 -17.57
C SER A 84 18.42 -8.18 -16.95
N ASN A 85 18.03 -7.80 -15.74
CA ASN A 85 16.82 -8.28 -15.08
C ASN A 85 15.59 -7.46 -15.49
N HIS A 86 15.78 -6.40 -16.28
CA HIS A 86 14.76 -5.44 -16.68
C HIS A 86 14.09 -4.76 -15.46
N ASP A 87 14.88 -4.53 -14.43
CA ASP A 87 14.43 -3.94 -13.18
C ASP A 87 14.69 -2.43 -13.14
N MET A 88 13.69 -1.68 -12.66
CA MET A 88 13.79 -0.23 -12.63
C MET A 88 14.90 0.26 -11.69
N GLY A 89 15.00 -0.34 -10.50
CA GLY A 89 16.00 0.02 -9.48
C GLY A 89 17.37 -0.59 -9.74
N GLY A 90 17.41 -1.83 -10.26
CA GLY A 90 18.66 -2.56 -10.51
C GLY A 90 19.35 -2.20 -11.81
N ASP A 91 18.61 -1.87 -12.86
CA ASP A 91 19.14 -1.70 -14.21
C ASP A 91 18.94 -0.28 -14.76
N ILE A 92 17.69 0.22 -14.77
CA ILE A 92 17.35 1.49 -15.43
C ILE A 92 17.89 2.71 -14.66
N VAL A 93 17.59 2.84 -13.37
CA VAL A 93 18.06 3.99 -12.55
C VAL A 93 19.60 4.04 -12.49
N PRO A 94 20.34 2.92 -12.26
CA PRO A 94 21.79 2.92 -12.31
C PRO A 94 22.37 3.36 -13.66
N TRP A 95 21.67 3.11 -14.77
CA TRP A 95 22.11 3.61 -16.08
C TRP A 95 22.08 5.14 -16.14
N PHE A 96 21.01 5.79 -15.62
CA PHE A 96 20.96 7.26 -15.50
C PHE A 96 22.03 7.81 -14.55
N VAL A 97 22.27 7.12 -13.43
CA VAL A 97 23.31 7.52 -12.45
C VAL A 97 24.69 7.53 -13.11
N LYS A 98 25.04 6.49 -13.86
CA LYS A 98 26.34 6.40 -14.60
C LYS A 98 26.53 7.53 -15.60
N ARG A 99 25.44 8.08 -16.15
CA ARG A 99 25.44 9.21 -17.09
C ARG A 99 25.45 10.58 -16.40
N GLY A 100 25.30 10.62 -15.06
CA GLY A 100 25.15 11.87 -14.32
C GLY A 100 23.77 12.54 -14.51
N GLU A 101 22.78 11.80 -15.02
CA GLU A 101 21.46 12.27 -15.37
C GLU A 101 20.40 11.91 -14.30
N ALA A 102 20.83 11.53 -13.10
CA ALA A 102 19.94 11.16 -12.00
C ALA A 102 19.96 12.23 -10.88
N ALA A 103 18.78 12.66 -10.50
CA ALA A 103 18.53 13.55 -9.36
C ALA A 103 17.77 12.82 -8.25
N VAL A 104 17.87 13.32 -7.03
CA VAL A 104 17.11 12.84 -5.88
C VAL A 104 16.19 13.94 -5.35
N TYR A 105 15.00 13.55 -4.96
CA TYR A 105 14.05 14.39 -4.23
C TYR A 105 13.89 13.86 -2.81
N ASP A 106 14.48 14.56 -1.83
CA ASP A 106 14.35 14.22 -0.41
C ASP A 106 12.95 14.63 0.08
N LEU A 107 12.11 13.66 0.46
CA LEU A 107 10.75 13.89 0.96
C LEU A 107 10.73 14.78 2.21
N ASN A 108 11.81 14.79 3.00
CA ASN A 108 11.91 15.66 4.17
C ASN A 108 11.89 17.16 3.84
N ARG A 109 12.10 17.52 2.58
CA ARG A 109 11.97 18.90 2.07
C ARG A 109 10.57 19.24 1.58
N ASN A 110 9.65 18.27 1.58
CA ASN A 110 8.29 18.44 1.09
C ASN A 110 7.36 18.91 2.21
N GLU A 111 6.58 19.94 1.93
CA GLU A 111 5.50 20.39 2.80
C GLU A 111 4.17 20.17 2.11
N VAL A 112 3.45 19.13 2.57
CA VAL A 112 2.10 18.85 2.09
C VAL A 112 1.12 19.82 2.74
N PRO A 113 0.35 20.59 1.97
CA PRO A 113 -0.66 21.50 2.53
C PRO A 113 -1.65 20.73 3.42
N GLY A 114 -1.83 21.19 4.66
CA GLY A 114 -2.73 20.57 5.63
C GLY A 114 -2.14 19.37 6.38
N ALA A 115 -0.90 18.97 6.10
CA ALA A 115 -0.21 17.96 6.90
C ALA A 115 0.06 18.49 8.33
N THR A 116 0.07 17.58 9.27
CA THR A 116 0.41 17.82 10.67
C THR A 116 1.78 17.20 11.00
N SER A 117 2.28 17.39 12.22
CA SER A 117 3.52 16.75 12.65
C SER A 117 3.43 15.22 12.66
N ARG A 118 2.22 14.66 12.64
CA ARG A 118 1.99 13.21 12.66
C ARG A 118 2.18 12.58 11.28
N ASP A 119 1.61 13.16 10.24
CA ASP A 119 1.63 12.67 8.87
C ASP A 119 2.75 13.31 8.01
N ARG A 120 3.57 14.15 8.63
CA ARG A 120 4.75 14.71 8.00
C ARG A 120 5.72 13.58 7.66
N TYR A 121 6.17 13.54 6.39
CA TYR A 121 7.07 12.51 5.86
C TYR A 121 6.49 11.09 5.91
N TYR A 122 5.16 10.96 5.94
CA TYR A 122 4.54 9.64 5.89
C TYR A 122 4.86 8.93 4.57
N TRP A 123 5.49 7.82 4.69
CA TRP A 123 5.68 6.83 3.65
C TRP A 123 5.71 5.45 4.29
N ARG A 124 5.12 4.48 3.61
CA ARG A 124 5.12 3.09 4.08
C ARG A 124 5.28 2.16 2.89
N ASP A 125 6.27 1.28 2.96
CA ASP A 125 6.35 0.15 2.05
C ASP A 125 5.25 -0.86 2.39
N VAL A 126 4.55 -1.35 1.37
CA VAL A 126 3.46 -2.33 1.46
C VAL A 126 3.77 -3.58 0.65
N GLY A 127 5.05 -3.91 0.50
CA GLY A 127 5.56 -5.04 -0.29
C GLY A 127 5.30 -6.42 0.33
N THR A 128 4.80 -6.49 1.56
CA THR A 128 4.38 -7.75 2.20
C THR A 128 2.91 -7.72 2.56
N ILE A 129 2.29 -8.89 2.72
CA ILE A 129 0.88 -9.00 3.16
C ILE A 129 0.69 -8.33 4.53
N GLU A 130 1.65 -8.52 5.43
CA GLU A 130 1.63 -7.92 6.76
C GLU A 130 1.67 -6.39 6.69
N SER A 131 2.62 -5.82 5.95
CA SER A 131 2.75 -4.36 5.86
C SER A 131 1.56 -3.72 5.16
N PHE A 132 0.96 -4.41 4.17
CA PHE A 132 -0.28 -4.00 3.53
C PHE A 132 -1.46 -4.02 4.50
N PHE A 133 -1.60 -5.11 5.27
CA PHE A 133 -2.65 -5.26 6.27
C PHE A 133 -2.53 -4.19 7.36
N ASP A 134 -1.34 -4.01 7.92
CA ASP A 134 -1.07 -3.03 8.97
C ASP A 134 -1.30 -1.58 8.51
N ALA A 135 -1.02 -1.27 7.23
CA ALA A 135 -1.32 0.03 6.65
C ALA A 135 -2.83 0.34 6.66
N HIS A 136 -3.67 -0.66 6.37
CA HIS A 136 -5.12 -0.51 6.43
C HIS A 136 -5.64 -0.41 7.86
N GLN A 137 -5.07 -1.19 8.79
CA GLN A 137 -5.42 -1.12 10.21
C GLN A 137 -5.05 0.22 10.83
N ASP A 138 -3.95 0.85 10.40
CA ASP A 138 -3.60 2.20 10.82
C ASP A 138 -4.66 3.22 10.40
N LEU A 139 -5.17 3.15 9.18
CA LEU A 139 -6.18 4.08 8.65
C LEU A 139 -7.49 4.11 9.44
N ILE A 140 -7.87 3.01 10.07
CA ILE A 140 -9.10 2.90 10.88
C ILE A 140 -8.88 3.19 12.35
N SER A 141 -7.64 3.40 12.78
CA SER A 141 -7.36 3.80 14.16
C SER A 141 -7.98 5.17 14.48
N ALA A 142 -8.28 5.41 15.73
CA ALA A 142 -8.88 6.69 16.16
C ALA A 142 -7.99 7.90 15.83
N LEU A 143 -6.68 7.70 15.77
CA LEU A 143 -5.70 8.72 15.41
C LEU A 143 -4.68 8.14 14.42
N PRO A 144 -5.05 7.94 13.15
CA PRO A 144 -4.16 7.36 12.14
C PRO A 144 -2.94 8.24 11.91
N ILE A 145 -1.83 7.63 11.54
CA ILE A 145 -0.63 8.38 11.15
C ILE A 145 -0.94 9.19 9.89
N PHE A 146 -1.55 8.56 8.90
CA PHE A 146 -1.92 9.20 7.64
C PHE A 146 -3.36 9.75 7.67
N ASN A 147 -3.53 11.03 7.35
CA ASN A 147 -4.84 11.69 7.32
C ASN A 147 -5.51 11.60 5.95
N LEU A 148 -6.41 10.62 5.76
CA LEU A 148 -7.23 10.51 4.54
C LEU A 148 -8.17 11.71 4.31
N TYR A 149 -8.51 12.46 5.35
CA TYR A 149 -9.47 13.57 5.32
C TYR A 149 -8.84 14.94 5.14
N ASN A 150 -7.60 15.00 4.64
CA ASN A 150 -6.93 16.25 4.32
C ASN A 150 -7.54 16.90 3.07
N THR A 151 -8.46 17.83 3.25
CA THR A 151 -9.12 18.54 2.14
C THR A 151 -8.25 19.60 1.47
N ARG A 152 -7.13 20.00 2.08
CA ARG A 152 -6.18 20.96 1.48
C ARG A 152 -5.23 20.31 0.47
N TRP A 153 -5.09 18.98 0.54
CA TRP A 153 -4.32 18.17 -0.41
C TRP A 153 -5.06 16.84 -0.61
N PRO A 154 -6.20 16.86 -1.30
CA PRO A 154 -7.02 15.66 -1.45
C PRO A 154 -6.33 14.63 -2.32
N ILE A 155 -6.53 13.35 -1.98
CA ILE A 155 -6.11 12.24 -2.83
C ILE A 155 -7.10 12.14 -3.98
N PHE A 156 -6.60 12.31 -5.20
CA PHE A 156 -7.40 12.12 -6.41
C PHE A 156 -7.38 10.65 -6.81
N ASN A 157 -8.56 10.05 -6.84
CA ASN A 157 -8.77 8.69 -7.32
C ASN A 157 -9.92 8.67 -8.34
N GLN A 158 -10.17 7.51 -8.93
CA GLN A 158 -11.34 7.33 -9.77
C GLN A 158 -12.61 7.55 -8.93
N GLN A 159 -13.41 8.56 -9.28
CA GLN A 159 -14.71 8.75 -8.67
C GLN A 159 -15.66 7.69 -9.17
N LEU A 160 -16.10 6.82 -8.26
CA LEU A 160 -17.15 5.84 -8.55
C LEU A 160 -18.51 6.52 -8.47
N ASN A 161 -19.29 6.41 -9.55
CA ASN A 161 -20.69 6.83 -9.53
C ASN A 161 -21.51 5.79 -8.76
N SER A 162 -21.51 5.86 -7.44
CA SER A 162 -22.12 4.90 -6.53
C SER A 162 -23.01 5.60 -5.50
N PRO A 163 -24.10 4.95 -5.05
CA PRO A 163 -24.93 5.48 -3.96
C PRO A 163 -24.10 5.47 -2.64
N PRO A 164 -24.53 6.21 -1.62
CA PRO A 164 -23.98 6.11 -0.29
C PRO A 164 -24.01 4.67 0.25
N ALA A 165 -23.12 4.35 1.19
CA ALA A 165 -23.22 3.11 1.95
C ALA A 165 -24.53 3.07 2.75
N LYS A 166 -25.18 1.90 2.83
CA LYS A 166 -26.48 1.72 3.47
C LYS A 166 -26.43 0.68 4.57
N PHE A 167 -26.89 1.06 5.75
CA PHE A 167 -26.97 0.23 6.95
C PHE A 167 -28.44 -0.01 7.30
N VAL A 168 -28.84 -1.27 7.34
CA VAL A 168 -30.25 -1.65 7.58
C VAL A 168 -30.33 -2.82 8.56
N ARG A 169 -31.53 -3.03 9.11
CA ARG A 169 -31.86 -4.26 9.85
C ARG A 169 -31.89 -5.43 8.89
N ASP A 170 -31.59 -6.62 9.39
CA ASP A 170 -31.84 -7.84 8.62
C ASP A 170 -33.33 -8.16 8.51
N ALA A 171 -33.69 -9.22 7.79
CA ALA A 171 -35.07 -9.66 7.61
C ALA A 171 -35.80 -10.06 8.92
N SER A 172 -35.02 -10.41 9.95
CA SER A 172 -35.50 -10.73 11.30
C SER A 172 -35.63 -9.52 12.22
N GLY A 173 -35.24 -8.32 11.73
CA GLY A 173 -35.28 -7.07 12.48
C GLY A 173 -34.07 -6.81 13.34
N ASN A 174 -33.01 -7.64 13.28
CA ASN A 174 -31.79 -7.47 14.06
C ASN A 174 -30.98 -6.26 13.56
N LEU A 175 -30.39 -5.54 14.52
CA LEU A 175 -29.49 -4.43 14.25
C LEU A 175 -28.10 -4.95 13.92
N GLY A 176 -27.47 -4.34 12.92
CA GLY A 176 -26.02 -4.43 12.74
C GLY A 176 -25.28 -3.36 13.53
N THR A 177 -23.98 -3.55 13.70
CA THR A 177 -23.07 -2.58 14.30
C THR A 177 -21.82 -2.43 13.43
N THR A 178 -21.32 -1.20 13.34
CA THR A 178 -20.05 -0.91 12.62
C THR A 178 -19.22 -0.01 13.52
N ILE A 179 -18.05 -0.50 13.93
CA ILE A 179 -17.17 0.15 14.91
C ILE A 179 -15.75 0.17 14.36
N ASP A 180 -15.04 1.29 14.54
CA ASP A 180 -13.63 1.46 14.14
C ASP A 180 -13.35 0.94 12.71
N SER A 181 -14.19 1.35 11.75
CA SER A 181 -14.16 0.79 10.40
C SER A 181 -14.40 1.87 9.34
N ILE A 182 -13.86 1.64 8.14
CA ILE A 182 -14.15 2.44 6.95
C ILE A 182 -15.05 1.64 6.02
N VAL A 183 -16.16 2.24 5.59
CA VAL A 183 -17.11 1.63 4.65
C VAL A 183 -17.25 2.50 3.41
N SER A 184 -16.87 1.95 2.26
CA SER A 184 -16.90 2.65 0.98
C SER A 184 -18.32 2.78 0.41
N PRO A 185 -18.57 3.76 -0.49
CA PRO A 185 -19.86 3.95 -1.14
C PRO A 185 -20.35 2.71 -1.89
N GLY A 186 -21.67 2.60 -2.04
CA GLY A 186 -22.34 1.46 -2.69
C GLY A 186 -22.49 0.22 -1.82
N SER A 187 -21.86 0.18 -0.64
CA SER A 187 -21.92 -0.98 0.24
C SER A 187 -23.28 -1.10 0.94
N LEU A 188 -23.75 -2.34 1.14
CA LEU A 188 -25.00 -2.68 1.82
C LEU A 188 -24.73 -3.64 2.98
N LEU A 189 -24.98 -3.17 4.21
CA LEU A 189 -24.81 -3.95 5.42
C LEU A 189 -26.17 -4.15 6.10
N SER A 190 -26.58 -5.42 6.23
CA SER A 190 -27.89 -5.80 6.75
C SER A 190 -27.75 -6.63 8.02
N GLY A 191 -27.95 -6.04 9.20
CA GLY A 191 -27.87 -6.79 10.47
C GLY A 191 -26.52 -7.44 10.79
N ALA A 192 -25.43 -6.97 10.17
CA ALA A 192 -24.10 -7.51 10.32
C ALA A 192 -23.29 -6.79 11.41
N HIS A 193 -22.35 -7.46 12.02
CA HIS A 193 -21.38 -6.88 12.95
C HIS A 193 -20.02 -6.70 12.25
N ILE A 194 -19.60 -5.45 12.11
CA ILE A 194 -18.33 -5.06 11.48
C ILE A 194 -17.48 -4.34 12.53
N GLU A 195 -16.24 -4.78 12.70
CA GLU A 195 -15.33 -4.16 13.66
C GLU A 195 -13.89 -4.17 13.14
N ARG A 196 -13.17 -3.06 13.29
CA ARG A 196 -11.78 -2.88 12.87
C ARG A 196 -11.51 -3.39 11.44
N SER A 197 -12.35 -2.95 10.51
CA SER A 197 -12.31 -3.46 9.13
C SER A 197 -12.44 -2.35 8.10
N VAL A 198 -11.86 -2.59 6.92
CA VAL A 198 -11.97 -1.70 5.76
C VAL A 198 -12.80 -2.41 4.69
N LEU A 199 -13.91 -1.81 4.28
CA LEU A 199 -14.80 -2.33 3.25
C LEU A 199 -14.71 -1.48 1.99
N GLY A 200 -14.34 -2.12 0.90
CA GLY A 200 -14.31 -1.57 -0.45
C GLY A 200 -15.73 -1.30 -0.99
N PRO A 201 -15.81 -0.62 -2.14
CA PRO A 201 -17.11 -0.25 -2.73
C PRO A 201 -17.92 -1.47 -3.14
N TRP A 202 -19.26 -1.31 -3.00
CA TRP A 202 -20.24 -2.33 -3.40
C TRP A 202 -20.17 -3.64 -2.61
N ALA A 203 -19.54 -3.65 -1.43
CA ALA A 203 -19.58 -4.81 -0.55
C ALA A 203 -21.00 -5.06 -0.05
N THR A 204 -21.44 -6.33 -0.02
CA THR A 204 -22.74 -6.72 0.52
C THR A 204 -22.54 -7.72 1.64
N ILE A 205 -22.99 -7.39 2.85
CA ILE A 205 -22.83 -8.23 4.04
C ILE A 205 -24.19 -8.45 4.69
N GLU A 206 -24.56 -9.72 4.82
CA GLU A 206 -25.90 -10.15 5.25
C GLU A 206 -25.99 -10.42 6.77
N GLY A 207 -27.21 -10.63 7.25
CA GLY A 207 -27.56 -10.67 8.66
C GLY A 207 -26.86 -11.77 9.47
N GLY A 208 -26.53 -11.45 10.72
CA GLY A 208 -25.85 -12.38 11.62
C GLY A 208 -24.34 -12.57 11.33
N THR A 209 -23.85 -12.01 10.24
CA THR A 209 -22.43 -12.09 9.83
C THR A 209 -21.56 -11.23 10.75
N ARG A 210 -20.39 -11.75 11.08
CA ARG A 210 -19.34 -11.05 11.80
C ARG A 210 -18.10 -10.87 10.93
N VAL A 211 -17.65 -9.64 10.76
CA VAL A 211 -16.38 -9.29 10.09
C VAL A 211 -15.52 -8.50 11.06
N THR A 212 -14.35 -9.02 11.39
CA THR A 212 -13.43 -8.37 12.34
C THR A 212 -12.01 -8.36 11.80
N ASP A 213 -11.27 -7.26 12.08
CA ASP A 213 -9.86 -7.14 11.71
C ASP A 213 -9.59 -7.52 10.24
N SER A 214 -10.40 -7.04 9.30
CA SER A 214 -10.38 -7.55 7.94
C SER A 214 -10.40 -6.46 6.88
N ILE A 215 -9.87 -6.79 5.70
CA ILE A 215 -9.88 -5.94 4.52
C ILE A 215 -10.73 -6.63 3.45
N ILE A 216 -11.83 -6.01 3.10
CA ILE A 216 -12.82 -6.53 2.14
C ILE A 216 -12.77 -5.64 0.90
N PHE A 217 -12.39 -6.19 -0.24
CA PHE A 217 -12.30 -5.45 -1.49
C PHE A 217 -13.66 -5.29 -2.19
N ASP A 218 -13.61 -4.74 -3.40
CA ASP A 218 -14.78 -4.35 -4.19
C ASP A 218 -15.70 -5.53 -4.51
N ARG A 219 -17.00 -5.33 -4.40
CA ARG A 219 -18.05 -6.29 -4.78
C ARG A 219 -17.98 -7.65 -4.09
N VAL A 220 -17.33 -7.72 -2.96
CA VAL A 220 -17.37 -8.92 -2.12
C VAL A 220 -18.77 -9.10 -1.56
N ARG A 221 -19.25 -10.34 -1.55
CA ARG A 221 -20.56 -10.72 -1.00
C ARG A 221 -20.36 -11.72 0.13
N ILE A 222 -20.87 -11.42 1.30
CA ILE A 222 -20.79 -12.30 2.47
C ILE A 222 -22.22 -12.64 2.91
N GLY A 223 -22.55 -13.93 2.79
CA GLY A 223 -23.85 -14.48 3.15
C GLY A 223 -24.13 -14.45 4.66
N PRO A 224 -25.35 -14.76 5.07
CA PRO A 224 -25.78 -14.66 6.47
C PRO A 224 -25.05 -15.64 7.37
N ASN A 225 -24.83 -15.22 8.63
CA ASN A 225 -24.17 -16.00 9.70
C ASN A 225 -22.74 -16.46 9.37
N ALA A 226 -22.06 -15.84 8.41
CA ALA A 226 -20.67 -16.11 8.13
C ALA A 226 -19.76 -15.41 9.15
N GLU A 227 -18.54 -15.92 9.32
CA GLU A 227 -17.51 -15.30 10.16
C GLU A 227 -16.23 -15.07 9.36
N VAL A 228 -15.79 -13.81 9.26
CA VAL A 228 -14.54 -13.41 8.61
C VAL A 228 -13.68 -12.68 9.64
N ARG A 229 -12.51 -13.21 9.87
CA ARG A 229 -11.62 -12.69 10.90
C ARG A 229 -10.19 -12.62 10.41
N ARG A 230 -9.52 -11.47 10.62
CA ARG A 230 -8.10 -11.27 10.27
C ARG A 230 -7.80 -11.75 8.85
N ALA A 231 -8.59 -11.27 7.89
CA ALA A 231 -8.55 -11.73 6.51
C ALA A 231 -8.50 -10.59 5.50
N ILE A 232 -7.97 -10.89 4.33
CA ILE A 232 -8.04 -10.06 3.13
C ILE A 232 -8.85 -10.83 2.08
N LEU A 233 -10.04 -10.33 1.76
CA LEU A 233 -10.86 -10.85 0.69
C LEU A 233 -10.71 -9.98 -0.55
N ASP A 234 -10.15 -10.53 -1.61
CA ASP A 234 -9.98 -9.79 -2.86
C ASP A 234 -11.32 -9.62 -3.58
N LYS A 235 -11.32 -8.85 -4.64
CA LYS A 235 -12.50 -8.41 -5.39
C LYS A 235 -13.39 -9.59 -5.80
N GLU A 236 -14.71 -9.37 -5.71
CA GLU A 236 -15.70 -10.32 -6.22
C GLU A 236 -15.72 -11.69 -5.50
N VAL A 237 -15.07 -11.80 -4.34
CA VAL A 237 -15.20 -13.00 -3.50
C VAL A 237 -16.62 -13.16 -3.01
N VAL A 238 -17.11 -14.39 -3.04
CA VAL A 238 -18.44 -14.77 -2.51
C VAL A 238 -18.24 -15.74 -1.36
N VAL A 239 -18.72 -15.37 -0.19
CA VAL A 239 -18.71 -16.21 1.02
C VAL A 239 -20.13 -16.68 1.27
N GLU A 240 -20.34 -18.00 1.28
CA GLU A 240 -21.66 -18.59 1.49
C GLU A 240 -22.14 -18.44 2.94
N ALA A 241 -23.42 -18.71 3.14
CA ALA A 241 -24.05 -18.65 4.47
C ALA A 241 -23.35 -19.58 5.47
N GLY A 242 -22.98 -19.05 6.63
CA GLY A 242 -22.32 -19.80 7.71
C GLY A 242 -20.86 -20.19 7.48
N ALA A 243 -20.27 -19.84 6.34
CA ALA A 243 -18.86 -20.11 6.08
C ALA A 243 -17.94 -19.29 6.99
N THR A 244 -16.76 -19.83 7.28
CA THR A 244 -15.75 -19.18 8.14
C THR A 244 -14.45 -18.93 7.38
N ILE A 245 -13.80 -17.79 7.61
CA ILE A 245 -12.50 -17.44 7.04
C ILE A 245 -11.67 -16.78 8.14
N GLY A 246 -10.40 -17.22 8.30
CA GLY A 246 -9.49 -16.69 9.32
C GLY A 246 -9.81 -17.14 10.75
N VAL A 247 -10.69 -18.13 10.91
CA VAL A 247 -11.07 -18.73 12.21
C VAL A 247 -10.22 -19.95 12.49
N ASP A 248 -10.00 -20.79 11.48
CA ASP A 248 -9.18 -22.00 11.53
C ASP A 248 -8.16 -21.96 10.36
N ALA A 249 -6.91 -21.70 10.72
CA ALA A 249 -5.82 -21.57 9.75
C ALA A 249 -5.55 -22.85 8.94
N ASP A 250 -5.74 -24.01 9.53
CA ASP A 250 -5.49 -25.30 8.86
C ASP A 250 -6.63 -25.63 7.89
N ALA A 251 -7.87 -25.34 8.28
CA ALA A 251 -9.01 -25.43 7.38
C ALA A 251 -8.89 -24.46 6.20
N ASP A 252 -8.40 -23.23 6.43
CA ASP A 252 -8.16 -22.25 5.37
C ASP A 252 -7.07 -22.72 4.40
N ARG A 253 -5.95 -23.24 4.90
CA ARG A 253 -4.89 -23.82 4.06
C ARG A 253 -5.38 -25.02 3.26
N ALA A 254 -6.20 -25.88 3.87
CA ALA A 254 -6.77 -27.04 3.18
C ALA A 254 -7.69 -26.66 2.02
N ARG A 255 -8.34 -25.48 2.09
CA ARG A 255 -9.12 -24.88 0.99
C ARG A 255 -8.26 -24.16 -0.06
N GLY A 256 -6.94 -24.12 0.10
CA GLY A 256 -6.00 -23.49 -0.82
C GLY A 256 -5.81 -21.99 -0.60
N PHE A 257 -6.26 -21.45 0.53
CA PHE A 257 -6.03 -20.04 0.85
C PHE A 257 -4.60 -19.82 1.36
N THR A 258 -4.05 -18.65 1.08
CA THR A 258 -2.79 -18.23 1.68
C THR A 258 -3.04 -17.83 3.12
N VAL A 259 -2.32 -18.44 4.06
CA VAL A 259 -2.34 -18.04 5.47
C VAL A 259 -0.92 -17.71 5.87
N THR A 260 -0.67 -16.45 6.23
CA THR A 260 0.65 -15.99 6.63
C THR A 260 1.06 -16.51 8.02
N ASP A 261 2.33 -16.37 8.37
CA ASP A 261 2.83 -16.78 9.70
C ASP A 261 2.20 -15.94 10.82
N SER A 262 1.81 -14.71 10.52
CA SER A 262 1.07 -13.84 11.44
C SER A 262 -0.42 -14.16 11.54
N GLY A 263 -0.93 -15.13 10.78
CA GLY A 263 -2.31 -15.59 10.79
C GLY A 263 -3.27 -14.73 9.96
N ILE A 264 -2.80 -14.02 8.96
CA ILE A 264 -3.66 -13.32 8.00
C ILE A 264 -4.06 -14.29 6.89
N THR A 265 -5.37 -14.52 6.72
CA THR A 265 -5.89 -15.34 5.62
C THR A 265 -6.19 -14.50 4.40
N VAL A 266 -5.66 -14.87 3.24
CA VAL A 266 -5.90 -14.17 1.96
C VAL A 266 -6.69 -15.05 1.02
N VAL A 267 -7.84 -14.54 0.56
CA VAL A 267 -8.72 -15.19 -0.42
C VAL A 267 -8.63 -14.43 -1.74
N GLY A 268 -8.23 -15.11 -2.80
CA GLY A 268 -8.02 -14.51 -4.12
C GLY A 268 -9.31 -14.09 -4.82
N LYS A 269 -9.17 -13.25 -5.83
CA LYS A 269 -10.27 -12.65 -6.60
C LYS A 269 -11.25 -13.70 -7.15
N GLY A 270 -12.55 -13.44 -6.97
CA GLY A 270 -13.64 -14.23 -7.55
C GLY A 270 -13.81 -15.63 -6.95
N VAL A 271 -13.11 -15.95 -5.87
CA VAL A 271 -13.23 -17.26 -5.18
C VAL A 271 -14.61 -17.37 -4.51
N HIS A 272 -15.23 -18.54 -4.62
CA HIS A 272 -16.40 -18.92 -3.87
C HIS A 272 -16.00 -19.77 -2.65
N VAL A 273 -16.37 -19.32 -1.46
CA VAL A 273 -16.07 -19.94 -0.18
C VAL A 273 -17.33 -20.55 0.41
N THR A 274 -17.32 -21.86 0.58
CA THR A 274 -18.42 -22.65 1.14
C THR A 274 -18.16 -23.04 2.58
#